data_e3502ce8bedd976921b25628601b65b7
#
_entry.id   e3502ce8bedd976921b25628601b65b7
#
_cell.length_a   1.000
_cell.length_b   1.000
_cell.length_c   1.000
_cell.angle_alpha   90.00
_cell.angle_beta   90.00
_cell.angle_gamma   90.00
#
_symmetry.space_group_name_H-M   'P 1'
#
loop_
_entity.id
_entity.type
_entity.pdbx_description
1 polymer ?
#
loop_
_entity_poly.entity_id
_entity_poly.type
_entity_poly.pdbx_seq_one_letter_code
_entity_poly.pdbx_strand_id
1 'polypeptide(L)'
;MLNHSLARLAAACALTIAPLAHAAGPVIDVYKTATCGCCTAWVDHLKSNGFTVKAHNVADPGVIRAKFGISEQYGSCHTGVIGGYAVEGHVPAASIKKLLKEKPKASGIAVPGMPMGSPGMEGPRKEAYNVLLVAKDGSAKPYTSHAGD
;
A
#
# COMPACT_ATOMS: atom_id res chain seq x y z
N MET A 1 66.71 41.34 -14.64
CA MET A 1 65.98 40.31 -15.47
C MET A 1 65.08 39.55 -14.52
N LEU A 2 63.77 39.89 -14.47
CA LEU A 2 62.79 39.30 -13.57
C LEU A 2 62.17 38.07 -14.24
N ASN A 3 62.34 36.88 -13.65
CA ASN A 3 61.62 35.65 -14.04
C ASN A 3 60.38 35.50 -13.15
N HIS A 4 59.22 35.69 -13.74
CA HIS A 4 57.95 35.43 -13.08
C HIS A 4 57.50 33.99 -13.41
N SER A 5 57.69 33.09 -12.46
CA SER A 5 57.12 31.73 -12.52
C SER A 5 55.64 31.78 -12.10
N LEU A 6 54.76 31.62 -13.10
CA LEU A 6 53.31 31.47 -12.90
C LEU A 6 53.00 30.06 -12.43
N ALA A 7 52.75 29.89 -11.12
CA ALA A 7 52.20 28.65 -10.58
C ALA A 7 50.70 28.57 -10.92
N ARG A 8 50.34 27.61 -11.81
CA ARG A 8 48.92 27.30 -12.10
C ARG A 8 48.41 26.33 -11.05
N LEU A 9 47.54 26.80 -10.13
CA LEU A 9 46.74 25.95 -9.25
C LEU A 9 45.63 25.30 -10.09
N ALA A 10 45.72 24.01 -10.33
CA ALA A 10 44.62 23.21 -10.84
C ALA A 10 43.74 22.79 -9.67
N ALA A 11 42.58 23.42 -9.49
CA ALA A 11 41.55 22.98 -8.54
C ALA A 11 40.83 21.76 -9.11
N ALA A 12 41.16 20.58 -8.59
CA ALA A 12 40.43 19.34 -8.90
C ALA A 12 39.10 19.35 -8.14
N CYS A 13 38.00 19.59 -8.86
CA CYS A 13 36.66 19.47 -8.34
C CYS A 13 36.28 17.97 -8.24
N ALA A 14 36.45 17.37 -7.06
CA ALA A 14 36.02 16.00 -6.81
C ALA A 14 34.49 15.98 -6.67
N LEU A 15 33.78 15.52 -7.73
CA LEU A 15 32.34 15.21 -7.65
C LEU A 15 32.16 14.01 -6.72
N THR A 16 31.71 14.24 -5.50
CA THR A 16 31.28 13.18 -4.60
C THR A 16 29.88 12.69 -5.03
N ILE A 17 29.82 11.54 -5.69
CA ILE A 17 28.56 10.84 -5.97
C ILE A 17 28.07 10.27 -4.65
N ALA A 18 27.12 10.94 -3.99
CA ALA A 18 26.45 10.40 -2.82
C ALA A 18 25.58 9.21 -3.26
N PRO A 19 25.64 8.04 -2.59
CA PRO A 19 24.76 6.93 -2.90
C PRO A 19 23.32 7.35 -2.60
N LEU A 20 22.43 7.23 -3.60
CA LEU A 20 20.98 7.36 -3.39
C LEU A 20 20.54 6.20 -2.50
N ALA A 21 20.42 6.47 -1.20
CA ALA A 21 19.77 5.54 -0.29
C ALA A 21 18.31 5.39 -0.75
N HIS A 22 17.98 4.24 -1.33
CA HIS A 22 16.59 3.87 -1.56
C HIS A 22 15.92 3.75 -0.20
N ALA A 23 15.12 4.73 0.20
CA ALA A 23 14.29 4.63 1.38
C ALA A 23 13.35 3.43 1.19
N ALA A 24 13.40 2.47 2.10
CA ALA A 24 12.46 1.36 2.10
C ALA A 24 11.03 1.92 2.12
N GLY A 25 10.19 1.39 1.23
CA GLY A 25 8.79 1.84 1.15
C GLY A 25 8.01 1.60 2.44
N PRO A 26 6.81 2.18 2.56
CA PRO A 26 5.97 1.99 3.73
C PRO A 26 5.75 0.51 4.04
N VAL A 27 5.89 0.12 5.30
CA VAL A 27 5.72 -1.27 5.74
C VAL A 27 4.26 -1.54 6.01
N ILE A 28 3.72 -2.63 5.43
CA ILE A 28 2.38 -3.14 5.67
C ILE A 28 2.45 -4.59 6.15
N ASP A 29 1.80 -4.90 7.27
CA ASP A 29 1.59 -6.26 7.74
C ASP A 29 0.30 -6.81 7.12
N VAL A 30 0.36 -7.96 6.43
CA VAL A 30 -0.78 -8.56 5.71
C VAL A 30 -1.12 -9.91 6.33
N TYR A 31 -2.32 -10.04 6.84
CA TYR A 31 -2.86 -11.24 7.46
C TYR A 31 -3.79 -11.95 6.47
N LYS A 32 -3.43 -13.16 6.07
CA LYS A 32 -4.13 -13.97 5.08
C LYS A 32 -4.07 -15.45 5.41
N THR A 33 -4.94 -16.27 4.84
CA THR A 33 -4.78 -17.72 4.93
C THR A 33 -3.64 -18.20 4.02
N ALA A 34 -2.99 -19.31 4.39
CA ALA A 34 -1.84 -19.85 3.66
C ALA A 34 -2.17 -20.20 2.19
N THR A 35 -3.40 -20.64 1.92
CA THR A 35 -3.87 -21.13 0.61
C THR A 35 -4.53 -20.08 -0.27
N CYS A 36 -4.59 -18.81 0.19
CA CYS A 36 -5.25 -17.73 -0.56
C CYS A 36 -4.37 -17.22 -1.71
N GLY A 37 -4.61 -17.68 -2.93
CA GLY A 37 -3.85 -17.30 -4.13
C GLY A 37 -4.04 -15.84 -4.51
N CYS A 38 -5.29 -15.35 -4.55
CA CYS A 38 -5.58 -13.94 -4.86
C CYS A 38 -4.99 -12.97 -3.82
N CYS A 39 -4.91 -13.38 -2.55
CA CYS A 39 -4.23 -12.61 -1.51
C CYS A 39 -2.72 -12.49 -1.80
N THR A 40 -2.10 -13.55 -2.32
CA THR A 40 -0.68 -13.53 -2.72
C THR A 40 -0.47 -12.59 -3.91
N ALA A 41 -1.35 -12.62 -4.91
CA ALA A 41 -1.31 -11.70 -6.03
C ALA A 41 -1.48 -10.22 -5.59
N TRP A 42 -2.36 -9.96 -4.60
CA TRP A 42 -2.47 -8.62 -4.01
C TRP A 42 -1.20 -8.19 -3.26
N VAL A 43 -0.55 -9.08 -2.53
CA VAL A 43 0.76 -8.82 -1.90
C VAL A 43 1.80 -8.41 -2.95
N ASP A 44 1.84 -9.11 -4.08
CA ASP A 44 2.78 -8.79 -5.17
C ASP A 44 2.44 -7.46 -5.85
N HIS A 45 1.14 -7.13 -6.00
CA HIS A 45 0.70 -5.79 -6.41
C HIS A 45 1.24 -4.70 -5.47
N LEU A 46 1.16 -4.88 -4.16
CA LEU A 46 1.68 -3.90 -3.20
C LEU A 46 3.21 -3.74 -3.32
N LYS A 47 3.96 -4.85 -3.40
CA LYS A 47 5.41 -4.83 -3.58
C LYS A 47 5.81 -4.09 -4.85
N SER A 48 5.14 -4.38 -5.98
CA SER A 48 5.36 -3.70 -7.26
C SER A 48 5.07 -2.20 -7.21
N ASN A 49 4.25 -1.77 -6.24
CA ASN A 49 3.91 -0.36 -6.01
C ASN A 49 4.74 0.30 -4.90
N GLY A 50 5.84 -0.33 -4.46
CA GLY A 50 6.82 0.25 -3.56
C GLY A 50 6.52 0.07 -2.07
N PHE A 51 5.63 -0.85 -1.69
CA PHE A 51 5.41 -1.22 -0.29
C PHE A 51 6.39 -2.33 0.14
N THR A 52 6.83 -2.27 1.38
CA THR A 52 7.49 -3.41 2.04
C THR A 52 6.41 -4.23 2.73
N VAL A 53 6.19 -5.47 2.27
CA VAL A 53 5.10 -6.32 2.77
C VAL A 53 5.64 -7.40 3.70
N LYS A 54 5.07 -7.49 4.92
CA LYS A 54 5.24 -8.59 5.85
C LYS A 54 3.96 -9.43 5.84
N ALA A 55 4.01 -10.62 5.24
CA ALA A 55 2.87 -11.50 5.14
C ALA A 55 2.84 -12.49 6.30
N HIS A 56 1.67 -12.60 6.96
CA HIS A 56 1.40 -13.49 8.08
C HIS A 56 0.29 -14.47 7.69
N ASN A 57 0.59 -15.76 7.72
CA ASN A 57 -0.44 -16.78 7.55
C ASN A 57 -1.18 -16.99 8.86
N VAL A 58 -2.50 -16.82 8.83
CA VAL A 58 -3.40 -16.96 9.98
C VAL A 58 -4.56 -17.88 9.62
N ALA A 59 -5.20 -18.46 10.63
CA ALA A 59 -6.38 -19.28 10.40
C ALA A 59 -7.60 -18.44 9.96
N ASP A 60 -7.77 -17.25 10.56
CA ASP A 60 -8.87 -16.34 10.27
C ASP A 60 -8.39 -14.87 10.24
N PRO A 61 -8.29 -14.26 9.06
CA PRO A 61 -7.99 -12.83 8.93
C PRO A 61 -9.08 -11.91 9.53
N GLY A 62 -10.31 -12.41 9.63
CA GLY A 62 -11.44 -11.67 10.19
C GLY A 62 -11.24 -11.21 11.62
N VAL A 63 -10.43 -11.95 12.40
CA VAL A 63 -10.05 -11.54 13.76
C VAL A 63 -9.28 -10.22 13.75
N ILE A 64 -8.39 -10.02 12.78
CA ILE A 64 -7.62 -8.79 12.63
C ILE A 64 -8.55 -7.65 12.17
N ARG A 65 -9.41 -7.90 11.18
CA ARG A 65 -10.44 -6.96 10.71
C ARG A 65 -11.29 -6.44 11.87
N ALA A 66 -11.83 -7.34 12.67
CA ALA A 66 -12.69 -7.00 13.83
C ALA A 66 -11.94 -6.16 14.87
N LYS A 67 -10.66 -6.48 15.15
CA LYS A 67 -9.81 -5.72 16.08
C LYS A 67 -9.65 -4.25 15.69
N PHE A 68 -9.69 -3.95 14.40
CA PHE A 68 -9.65 -2.57 13.88
C PHE A 68 -11.03 -1.92 13.75
N GLY A 69 -12.11 -2.61 14.13
CA GLY A 69 -13.47 -2.08 14.08
C GLY A 69 -14.08 -2.04 12.68
N ILE A 70 -13.57 -2.85 11.75
CA ILE A 70 -14.19 -3.03 10.43
C ILE A 70 -15.19 -4.18 10.54
N SER A 71 -16.47 -3.87 10.31
CA SER A 71 -17.56 -4.83 10.36
C SER A 71 -17.42 -5.90 9.27
N GLU A 72 -17.93 -7.09 9.53
CA GLU A 72 -17.95 -8.23 8.62
C GLU A 72 -18.62 -7.92 7.28
N GLN A 73 -19.63 -7.06 7.24
CA GLN A 73 -20.26 -6.62 5.99
C GLN A 73 -19.28 -5.95 5.00
N TYR A 74 -18.15 -5.44 5.46
CA TYR A 74 -17.08 -4.87 4.64
C TYR A 74 -15.93 -5.85 4.44
N GLY A 75 -16.09 -7.09 4.88
CA GLY A 75 -15.07 -8.12 4.89
C GLY A 75 -14.69 -8.65 3.51
N SER A 76 -13.46 -9.12 3.44
CA SER A 76 -12.89 -9.82 2.30
C SER A 76 -11.98 -10.96 2.79
N CYS A 77 -11.02 -11.41 1.98
CA CYS A 77 -10.21 -12.60 2.25
C CYS A 77 -8.88 -12.31 2.99
N HIS A 78 -8.53 -11.06 3.21
CA HIS A 78 -7.32 -10.65 3.95
C HIS A 78 -7.45 -9.25 4.52
N THR A 79 -6.64 -8.99 5.54
CA THR A 79 -6.55 -7.67 6.19
C THR A 79 -5.11 -7.22 6.23
N GLY A 80 -4.79 -6.07 5.65
CA GLY A 80 -3.54 -5.35 5.83
C GLY A 80 -3.61 -4.40 7.02
N VAL A 81 -2.46 -4.14 7.66
CA VAL A 81 -2.34 -3.14 8.73
C VAL A 81 -1.18 -2.22 8.41
N ILE A 82 -1.43 -0.92 8.32
CA ILE A 82 -0.43 0.10 7.99
C ILE A 82 -0.76 1.44 8.63
N GLY A 83 0.20 2.06 9.30
CA GLY A 83 0.02 3.40 9.88
C GLY A 83 -1.14 3.52 10.87
N GLY A 84 -1.53 2.42 11.53
CA GLY A 84 -2.67 2.36 12.44
C GLY A 84 -4.04 2.16 11.76
N TYR A 85 -4.07 1.97 10.44
CA TYR A 85 -5.27 1.67 9.66
C TYR A 85 -5.36 0.21 9.29
N ALA A 86 -6.57 -0.32 9.21
CA ALA A 86 -6.84 -1.55 8.49
C ALA A 86 -7.05 -1.28 6.98
N VAL A 87 -6.58 -2.19 6.17
CA VAL A 87 -6.78 -2.24 4.72
C VAL A 87 -7.42 -3.58 4.41
N GLU A 88 -8.71 -3.60 4.22
CA GLU A 88 -9.48 -4.83 4.05
C GLU A 88 -9.71 -5.14 2.58
N GLY A 89 -9.29 -6.35 2.16
CA GLY A 89 -9.50 -6.85 0.82
C GLY A 89 -8.60 -6.22 -0.25
N HIS A 90 -9.03 -6.32 -1.49
CA HIS A 90 -8.26 -6.04 -2.70
C HIS A 90 -8.14 -4.54 -3.01
N VAL A 91 -7.72 -3.75 -2.01
CA VAL A 91 -7.57 -2.30 -2.12
C VAL A 91 -6.38 -1.94 -3.02
N PRO A 92 -6.56 -1.07 -4.03
CA PRO A 92 -5.46 -0.59 -4.87
C PRO A 92 -4.40 0.16 -4.07
N ALA A 93 -3.13 -0.06 -4.40
CA ALA A 93 -1.98 0.61 -3.78
C ALA A 93 -2.10 2.15 -3.77
N ALA A 94 -2.69 2.73 -4.82
CA ALA A 94 -2.93 4.16 -4.92
C ALA A 94 -3.87 4.68 -3.82
N SER A 95 -4.93 3.91 -3.49
CA SER A 95 -5.88 4.25 -2.42
C SER A 95 -5.21 4.17 -1.03
N ILE A 96 -4.30 3.21 -0.82
CA ILE A 96 -3.51 3.11 0.41
C ILE A 96 -2.54 4.30 0.53
N LYS A 97 -1.86 4.68 -0.55
CA LYS A 97 -0.98 5.87 -0.58
C LYS A 97 -1.76 7.14 -0.26
N LYS A 98 -2.97 7.29 -0.82
CA LYS A 98 -3.88 8.41 -0.52
C LYS A 98 -4.24 8.42 0.97
N LEU A 99 -4.61 7.28 1.56
CA LEU A 99 -4.92 7.14 2.98
C LEU A 99 -3.76 7.60 3.89
N LEU A 100 -2.55 7.14 3.58
CA LEU A 100 -1.35 7.50 4.35
C LEU A 100 -0.98 8.99 4.23
N LYS A 101 -1.32 9.61 3.10
CA LYS A 101 -1.10 11.05 2.88
C LYS A 101 -2.14 11.90 3.62
N GLU A 102 -3.42 11.55 3.52
CA GLU A 102 -4.53 12.34 4.07
C GLU A 102 -4.74 12.13 5.56
N LYS A 103 -4.39 10.95 6.08
CA LYS A 103 -4.48 10.58 7.51
C LYS A 103 -5.84 10.89 8.16
N PRO A 104 -6.96 10.48 7.55
CA PRO A 104 -8.29 10.74 8.09
C PRO A 104 -8.50 10.04 9.43
N LYS A 105 -9.40 10.59 10.27
CA LYS A 105 -9.85 9.91 11.50
C LYS A 105 -10.79 8.75 11.13
N ALA A 106 -10.22 7.57 10.87
CA ALA A 106 -10.94 6.39 10.41
C ALA A 106 -10.37 5.10 11.03
N SER A 107 -11.09 4.00 10.93
CA SER A 107 -10.62 2.65 11.20
C SER A 107 -9.72 2.13 10.08
N GLY A 108 -10.05 2.47 8.84
CA GLY A 108 -9.32 2.04 7.66
C GLY A 108 -10.09 2.23 6.37
N ILE A 109 -9.69 1.47 5.36
CA ILE A 109 -10.37 1.41 4.07
C ILE A 109 -10.66 -0.05 3.69
N ALA A 110 -11.72 -0.28 2.93
CA ALA A 110 -12.17 -1.62 2.56
C ALA A 110 -12.63 -1.68 1.10
N VAL A 111 -12.34 -2.81 0.44
CA VAL A 111 -13.02 -3.28 -0.76
C VAL A 111 -13.78 -4.54 -0.36
N PRO A 112 -15.10 -4.45 -0.10
CA PRO A 112 -15.90 -5.60 0.32
C PRO A 112 -15.94 -6.68 -0.77
N GLY A 113 -15.88 -7.93 -0.36
CA GLY A 113 -15.88 -9.06 -1.30
C GLY A 113 -14.58 -9.14 -2.10
N MET A 114 -14.70 -9.55 -3.35
CA MET A 114 -13.59 -9.77 -4.28
C MET A 114 -14.01 -9.35 -5.70
N PRO A 115 -14.27 -8.04 -5.95
CA PRO A 115 -14.73 -7.60 -7.25
C PRO A 115 -13.70 -7.88 -8.34
N MET A 116 -14.15 -8.41 -9.46
CA MET A 116 -13.30 -8.69 -10.62
C MET A 116 -12.67 -7.40 -11.13
N GLY A 117 -11.37 -7.45 -11.46
CA GLY A 117 -10.58 -6.30 -11.89
C GLY A 117 -9.96 -5.50 -10.75
N SER A 118 -10.28 -5.80 -9.47
CA SER A 118 -9.49 -5.28 -8.35
C SER A 118 -8.10 -5.97 -8.30
N PRO A 119 -7.07 -5.34 -7.70
CA PRO A 119 -5.71 -5.92 -7.69
C PRO A 119 -5.66 -7.32 -7.08
N GLY A 120 -5.12 -8.29 -7.80
CA GLY A 120 -5.10 -9.72 -7.44
C GLY A 120 -6.38 -10.47 -7.83
N MET A 121 -7.34 -9.79 -8.43
CA MET A 121 -8.59 -10.34 -8.98
C MET A 121 -8.73 -9.98 -10.46
N GLU A 122 -7.62 -9.92 -11.19
CA GLU A 122 -7.59 -9.64 -12.61
C GLU A 122 -8.30 -10.74 -13.39
N GLY A 123 -9.08 -10.38 -14.40
CA GLY A 123 -9.87 -11.29 -15.21
C GLY A 123 -10.33 -10.66 -16.52
N PRO A 124 -11.12 -11.41 -17.32
CA PRO A 124 -11.56 -10.97 -18.65
C PRO A 124 -12.57 -9.81 -18.62
N ARG A 125 -13.16 -9.54 -17.49
CA ARG A 125 -14.09 -8.40 -17.25
C ARG A 125 -13.71 -7.70 -15.98
N LYS A 126 -14.07 -6.40 -15.89
CA LYS A 126 -13.91 -5.59 -14.68
C LYS A 126 -15.27 -5.18 -14.16
N GLU A 127 -15.47 -5.33 -12.88
CA GLU A 127 -16.63 -4.82 -12.16
C GLU A 127 -16.35 -3.42 -11.63
N ALA A 128 -17.34 -2.55 -11.66
CA ALA A 128 -17.26 -1.27 -10.96
C ALA A 128 -17.27 -1.53 -9.44
N TYR A 129 -16.35 -0.92 -8.70
CA TYR A 129 -16.31 -1.04 -7.24
C TYR A 129 -15.83 0.25 -6.58
N ASN A 130 -16.16 0.38 -5.30
CA ASN A 130 -15.67 1.45 -4.46
C ASN A 130 -14.69 0.93 -3.41
N VAL A 131 -13.63 1.68 -3.17
CA VAL A 131 -12.91 1.61 -1.90
C VAL A 131 -13.71 2.45 -0.90
N LEU A 132 -14.08 1.86 0.22
CA LEU A 132 -14.83 2.53 1.28
C LEU A 132 -13.88 3.05 2.36
N LEU A 133 -14.11 4.26 2.86
CA LEU A 133 -13.50 4.76 4.10
C LEU A 133 -14.42 4.35 5.26
N VAL A 134 -13.90 3.54 6.17
CA VAL A 134 -14.64 3.06 7.35
C VAL A 134 -14.28 3.92 8.55
N ALA A 135 -15.26 4.64 9.08
CA ALA A 135 -15.10 5.50 10.24
C ALA A 135 -15.00 4.69 11.55
N LYS A 136 -14.61 5.35 12.64
CA LYS A 136 -14.46 4.72 13.97
C LYS A 136 -15.79 4.25 14.57
N ASP A 137 -16.91 4.82 14.15
CA ASP A 137 -18.26 4.41 14.53
C ASP A 137 -18.83 3.25 13.71
N GLY A 138 -18.03 2.72 12.77
CA GLY A 138 -18.40 1.62 11.88
C GLY A 138 -19.17 2.04 10.62
N SER A 139 -19.52 3.33 10.46
CA SER A 139 -20.09 3.82 9.21
C SER A 139 -19.06 3.83 8.08
N ALA A 140 -19.52 3.73 6.84
CA ALA A 140 -18.63 3.77 5.69
C ALA A 140 -19.18 4.63 4.57
N LYS A 141 -18.26 5.24 3.79
CA LYS A 141 -18.58 6.04 2.61
C LYS A 141 -17.56 5.77 1.49
N PRO A 142 -17.94 6.01 0.22
CA PRO A 142 -17.00 5.93 -0.88
C PRO A 142 -15.78 6.83 -0.66
N TYR A 143 -14.59 6.29 -0.90
CA TYR A 143 -13.30 6.97 -0.76
C TYR A 143 -12.59 7.13 -2.10
N THR A 144 -12.54 6.07 -2.89
CA THR A 144 -12.16 6.09 -4.31
C THR A 144 -13.10 5.16 -5.08
N SER A 145 -13.39 5.50 -6.34
CA SER A 145 -14.25 4.71 -7.21
C SER A 145 -13.45 4.20 -8.40
N HIS A 146 -13.72 2.97 -8.80
CA HIS A 146 -13.09 2.29 -9.92
C HIS A 146 -14.19 1.84 -10.88
N ALA A 147 -14.09 2.28 -12.13
CA ALA A 147 -15.05 1.92 -13.17
C ALA A 147 -14.84 0.45 -13.59
N GLY A 148 -15.95 -0.21 -13.95
CA GLY A 148 -15.92 -1.47 -14.69
C GLY A 148 -15.62 -1.25 -16.18
N ASP A 149 -15.76 -2.34 -16.97
CA ASP A 149 -15.67 -2.28 -18.44
C ASP A 149 -16.92 -1.64 -19.02
#